data_bf1566c62ecb9e5340aaf6ffa32fb81f
#
_entry.id   bf1566c62ecb9e5340aaf6ffa32fb81f
#
_cell.length_a   1.000
_cell.length_b   1.000
_cell.length_c   1.000
_cell.angle_alpha   90.00
_cell.angle_beta   90.00
_cell.angle_gamma   90.00
#
_symmetry.space_group_name_H-M   'P 1'
#
loop_
_entity.id
_entity.type
_entity.pdbx_description
1 polymer ?
#
loop_
_entity_poly.entity_id
_entity_poly.type
_entity_poly.pdbx_seq_one_letter_code
_entity_poly.pdbx_strand_id
1 'polypeptide(L)'
;MSLAMMYEKVVTITAKHGIHTRPAALLVKKAKSFECSIIVECDGKQASAKSLFKLQTLGLYYGVSVRVIAEGEHADQAVEEVSELLITLS
;
A
#
# COMPACT_ATOMS: atom_id res chain seq x y z
N MET A 1 -3.70 3.54 28.67
CA MET A 1 -4.47 3.01 27.56
C MET A 1 -3.87 3.48 26.26
N SER A 2 -3.54 2.54 25.41
CA SER A 2 -2.95 2.92 24.14
C SER A 2 -4.06 2.97 23.09
N LEU A 3 -4.05 4.04 22.32
CA LEU A 3 -4.97 4.18 21.21
C LEU A 3 -4.24 3.78 19.94
N ALA A 4 -4.79 2.81 19.25
CA ALA A 4 -4.22 2.43 17.97
C ALA A 4 -4.39 3.61 17.02
N MET A 5 -3.27 4.11 16.49
CA MET A 5 -3.30 5.17 15.50
C MET A 5 -3.51 4.55 14.14
N MET A 6 -4.67 4.78 13.57
CA MET A 6 -5.00 4.24 12.26
C MET A 6 -5.23 5.39 11.28
N TYR A 7 -4.57 5.31 10.14
CA TYR A 7 -4.70 6.28 9.08
C TYR A 7 -4.96 5.56 7.78
N GLU A 8 -5.69 6.21 6.88
CA GLU A 8 -5.95 5.62 5.58
C GLU A 8 -6.00 6.69 4.51
N LYS A 9 -5.72 6.29 3.29
CA LYS A 9 -5.74 7.18 2.15
C LYS A 9 -6.12 6.39 0.92
N VAL A 10 -6.96 6.98 0.08
CA VAL A 10 -7.39 6.35 -1.18
C VAL A 10 -6.60 7.01 -2.31
N VAL A 11 -6.00 6.19 -3.17
CA VAL A 11 -5.28 6.68 -4.33
C VAL A 11 -5.68 5.86 -5.55
N THR A 12 -5.43 6.41 -6.73
CA THR A 12 -5.70 5.72 -7.99
C THR A 12 -4.38 5.28 -8.61
N ILE A 13 -4.33 4.04 -9.09
CA ILE A 13 -3.14 3.52 -9.76
C ILE A 13 -2.99 4.21 -11.10
N THR A 14 -1.88 4.88 -11.31
CA THR A 14 -1.60 5.62 -12.55
C THR A 14 -0.54 4.95 -13.41
N ALA A 15 0.07 3.87 -12.95
CA ALA A 15 1.02 3.10 -13.74
C ALA A 15 0.27 2.47 -14.92
N LYS A 16 0.70 2.77 -16.15
CA LYS A 16 -0.01 2.32 -17.35
C LYS A 16 -0.20 0.82 -17.41
N HIS A 17 0.78 0.08 -16.92
CA HIS A 17 0.74 -1.39 -16.96
C HIS A 17 0.44 -1.98 -15.57
N GLY A 18 -0.05 -1.14 -14.64
CA GLY A 18 -0.35 -1.57 -13.29
C GLY A 18 0.92 -1.74 -12.45
N ILE A 19 0.73 -2.32 -11.28
CA ILE A 19 1.85 -2.55 -10.37
C ILE A 19 2.33 -3.99 -10.56
N HIS A 20 3.38 -4.14 -11.37
CA HIS A 20 4.00 -5.44 -11.64
C HIS A 20 4.96 -5.84 -10.52
N THR A 21 5.64 -6.98 -10.73
CA THR A 21 6.54 -7.55 -9.72
C THR A 21 7.61 -6.58 -9.26
N ARG A 22 8.28 -5.89 -10.19
CA ARG A 22 9.38 -4.99 -9.83
C ARG A 22 8.89 -3.80 -9.00
N PRO A 23 7.91 -3.01 -9.46
CA PRO A 23 7.40 -1.92 -8.64
C PRO A 23 6.75 -2.42 -7.36
N ALA A 24 6.10 -3.59 -7.38
CA ALA A 24 5.53 -4.16 -6.17
C ALA A 24 6.62 -4.49 -5.15
N ALA A 25 7.78 -4.96 -5.61
CA ALA A 25 8.90 -5.25 -4.71
C ALA A 25 9.42 -3.98 -4.04
N LEU A 26 9.43 -2.86 -4.78
CA LEU A 26 9.82 -1.57 -4.20
C LEU A 26 8.83 -1.13 -3.15
N LEU A 27 7.55 -1.35 -3.39
CA LEU A 27 6.50 -1.04 -2.43
C LEU A 27 6.67 -1.84 -1.15
N VAL A 28 6.95 -3.14 -1.29
CA VAL A 28 7.18 -4.03 -0.16
C VAL A 28 8.39 -3.55 0.65
N LYS A 29 9.46 -3.18 -0.04
CA LYS A 29 10.66 -2.69 0.63
C LYS A 29 10.35 -1.44 1.45
N LYS A 30 9.59 -0.51 0.88
CA LYS A 30 9.19 0.70 1.58
C LYS A 30 8.33 0.34 2.79
N ALA A 31 7.35 -0.53 2.62
CA ALA A 31 6.45 -0.92 3.69
C ALA A 31 7.20 -1.59 4.84
N LYS A 32 8.20 -2.41 4.53
CA LYS A 32 8.98 -3.11 5.55
C LYS A 32 9.86 -2.16 6.35
N SER A 33 10.08 -0.94 5.88
CA SER A 33 10.85 0.02 6.65
C SER A 33 10.07 0.60 7.82
N PHE A 34 8.76 0.34 7.87
CA PHE A 34 7.90 0.76 8.96
C PHE A 34 7.52 -0.45 9.82
N GLU A 35 7.43 -0.25 11.13
CA GLU A 35 7.02 -1.33 12.03
C GLU A 35 5.51 -1.47 12.10
N CYS A 36 4.77 -0.43 11.74
CA CYS A 36 3.32 -0.50 11.80
C CYS A 36 2.76 -1.46 10.76
N SER A 37 1.51 -1.85 10.97
CA SER A 37 0.78 -2.66 10.01
C SER A 37 0.39 -1.80 8.82
N ILE A 38 0.57 -2.31 7.60
CA ILE A 38 0.20 -1.59 6.38
C ILE A 38 -0.57 -2.54 5.49
N ILE A 39 -1.81 -2.17 5.18
CA ILE A 39 -2.70 -2.98 4.36
C ILE A 39 -3.05 -2.19 3.10
N VAL A 40 -3.07 -2.87 1.97
CA VAL A 40 -3.57 -2.30 0.72
C VAL A 40 -4.87 -3.02 0.39
N GLU A 41 -5.93 -2.24 0.20
CA GLU A 41 -7.24 -2.78 -0.12
C GLU A 41 -7.64 -2.35 -1.52
N CYS A 42 -8.10 -3.30 -2.32
CA CYS A 42 -8.54 -3.03 -3.68
C CYS A 42 -9.71 -3.95 -4.01
N ASP A 43 -10.82 -3.35 -4.39
CA ASP A 43 -12.01 -4.10 -4.83
C ASP A 43 -12.47 -5.13 -3.79
N GLY A 44 -12.47 -4.72 -2.52
CA GLY A 44 -12.92 -5.57 -1.43
C GLY A 44 -11.91 -6.59 -0.94
N LYS A 45 -10.74 -6.67 -1.56
CA LYS A 45 -9.69 -7.60 -1.16
C LYS A 45 -8.59 -6.82 -0.45
N GLN A 46 -7.99 -7.45 0.54
CA GLN A 46 -6.92 -6.85 1.33
C GLN A 46 -5.66 -7.69 1.28
N ALA A 47 -4.52 -7.01 1.30
CA ALA A 47 -3.24 -7.69 1.36
C ALA A 47 -2.27 -6.84 2.15
N SER A 48 -1.37 -7.51 2.89
CA SER A 48 -0.31 -6.80 3.57
C SER A 48 0.64 -6.18 2.55
N ALA A 49 0.95 -4.90 2.72
CA ALA A 49 1.92 -4.24 1.84
C ALA A 49 3.33 -4.81 2.02
N LYS A 50 3.53 -5.63 3.05
CA LYS A 50 4.83 -6.26 3.33
C LYS A 50 4.97 -7.63 2.70
N SER A 51 3.96 -8.08 1.93
CA SER A 51 3.98 -9.38 1.27
C SER A 51 3.84 -9.20 -0.23
N LEU A 52 4.92 -9.45 -0.96
CA LEU A 52 4.91 -9.33 -2.41
C LEU A 52 3.88 -10.27 -3.04
N PHE A 53 3.85 -11.51 -2.56
CA PHE A 53 2.93 -12.51 -3.09
C PHE A 53 1.47 -12.04 -2.95
N LYS A 54 1.10 -11.57 -1.77
CA LYS A 54 -0.27 -11.15 -1.52
C LYS A 54 -0.64 -9.89 -2.29
N LEU A 55 0.29 -8.94 -2.42
CA LEU A 55 0.04 -7.73 -3.20
C LEU A 55 -0.29 -8.08 -4.65
N GLN A 56 0.38 -9.07 -5.21
CA GLN A 56 0.17 -9.45 -6.60
C GLN A 56 -1.19 -10.08 -6.84
N THR A 57 -1.88 -10.52 -5.80
CA THR A 57 -3.21 -11.10 -5.95
C THR A 57 -4.31 -10.04 -5.99
N LEU A 58 -3.99 -8.78 -5.74
CA LEU A 58 -5.01 -7.73 -5.63
C LEU A 58 -5.51 -7.20 -6.96
N GLY A 59 -4.76 -7.38 -8.04
CA GLY A 59 -5.15 -6.80 -9.30
C GLY A 59 -4.96 -5.30 -9.32
N LEU A 60 -3.75 -4.84 -9.04
CA LEU A 60 -3.43 -3.42 -8.98
C LEU A 60 -3.20 -2.88 -10.39
N TYR A 61 -4.28 -2.74 -11.14
CA TYR A 61 -4.24 -2.34 -12.54
C TYR A 61 -4.40 -0.83 -12.69
N TYR A 62 -4.08 -0.35 -13.88
CA TYR A 62 -4.27 1.06 -14.21
C TYR A 62 -5.72 1.48 -13.96
N GLY A 63 -5.88 2.59 -13.29
CA GLY A 63 -7.19 3.19 -13.08
C GLY A 63 -7.95 2.69 -11.88
N VAL A 64 -7.50 1.63 -11.21
CA VAL A 64 -8.22 1.14 -10.02
C VAL A 64 -7.92 2.03 -8.83
N SER A 65 -8.91 2.18 -7.96
CA SER A 65 -8.73 2.88 -6.69
C SER A 65 -8.30 1.89 -5.63
N VAL A 66 -7.33 2.28 -4.84
CA VAL A 66 -6.86 1.45 -3.74
C VAL A 66 -6.86 2.27 -2.46
N ARG A 67 -7.08 1.59 -1.35
CA ARG A 67 -7.03 2.21 -0.04
C ARG A 67 -5.81 1.68 0.69
N VAL A 68 -4.98 2.60 1.18
CA VAL A 68 -3.82 2.26 1.98
C VAL A 68 -4.19 2.52 3.43
N ILE A 69 -4.07 1.51 4.27
CA ILE A 69 -4.45 1.59 5.68
C ILE A 69 -3.25 1.21 6.51
N ALA A 70 -2.85 2.09 7.43
CA ALA A 70 -1.76 1.79 8.33
C ALA A 70 -2.20 1.98 9.76
N GLU A 71 -1.73 1.10 10.64
CA GLU A 71 -2.10 1.15 12.05
C GLU A 71 -0.87 0.86 12.89
N GLY A 72 -0.63 1.74 13.86
CA GLY A 72 0.49 1.60 14.76
C GLY A 72 1.39 2.81 14.76
N GLU A 73 2.62 2.61 15.22
CA GLU A 73 3.58 3.69 15.34
C GLU A 73 4.00 4.21 13.97
N HIS A 74 3.96 5.53 13.80
CA HIS A 74 4.29 6.21 12.54
C HIS A 74 3.36 5.84 11.40
N ALA A 75 2.13 5.43 11.71
CA ALA A 75 1.17 5.03 10.68
C ALA A 75 0.84 6.18 9.73
N ASP A 76 0.79 7.41 10.23
CA ASP A 76 0.51 8.58 9.39
C ASP A 76 1.59 8.74 8.32
N GLN A 77 2.84 8.60 8.69
CA GLN A 77 3.96 8.69 7.75
C GLN A 77 3.94 7.52 6.78
N ALA A 78 3.63 6.32 7.28
CA ALA A 78 3.59 5.12 6.44
C ALA A 78 2.53 5.26 5.35
N VAL A 79 1.34 5.72 5.70
CA VAL A 79 0.26 5.91 4.72
C VAL A 79 0.70 6.90 3.64
N GLU A 80 1.30 8.02 4.04
CA GLU A 80 1.72 9.02 3.08
C GLU A 80 2.80 8.50 2.14
N GLU A 81 3.82 7.83 2.67
CA GLU A 81 4.93 7.37 1.84
C GLU A 81 4.53 6.21 0.93
N VAL A 82 3.73 5.28 1.43
CA VAL A 82 3.28 4.15 0.61
C VAL A 82 2.31 4.65 -0.47
N SER A 83 1.41 5.56 -0.12
CA SER A 83 0.46 6.11 -1.08
C SER A 83 1.18 6.88 -2.19
N GLU A 84 2.17 7.69 -1.83
CA GLU A 84 2.93 8.44 -2.81
C GLU A 84 3.69 7.51 -3.74
N LEU A 85 4.26 6.45 -3.20
CA LEU A 85 4.99 5.49 -4.01
C LEU A 85 4.05 4.81 -5.01
N LEU A 86 2.83 4.45 -4.58
CA LEU A 86 1.84 3.87 -5.48
C LEU A 86 1.50 4.79 -6.65
N ILE A 87 1.47 6.10 -6.40
CA ILE A 87 1.16 7.07 -7.44
C ILE A 87 2.34 7.26 -8.39
N THR A 88 3.56 7.18 -7.88
CA THR A 88 4.75 7.49 -8.68
C THR A 88 5.36 6.29 -9.38
N LEU A 89 5.05 5.07 -8.95
CA LEU A 89 5.54 3.87 -9.62
C LEU A 89 4.92 3.73 -11.00
N SER A 90 5.70 3.29 -11.94
CA SER A 90 5.21 3.09 -13.32
C SER A 90 5.78 1.84 -13.94
#